data_4008a08ff7905132a406376e7cac98d5
#
_entry.id   4008a08ff7905132a406376e7cac98d5
#
_cell.length_a   1.000
_cell.length_b   1.000
_cell.length_c   1.000
_cell.angle_alpha   90.00
_cell.angle_beta   90.00
_cell.angle_gamma   90.00
#
_symmetry.space_group_name_H-M   'P 1'
#
loop_
_entity.id
_entity.type
_entity.pdbx_description
1 polymer ?
#
loop_
_entity_poly.entity_id
_entity_poly.type
_entity_poly.pdbx_seq_one_letter_code
_entity_poly.pdbx_strand_id
1 'polypeptide(L)'
;MARVLPKKDVVIMGLGWTGSILGEQLTAAGLNVVALERGPWRDTATDFNIGYMQDELRYAIRKDLFLPPALEAMTMRNNLSQTALPMRDYGSFLPGHGVGGAGVHWNGHTWRFWESDFQIKTHLTQRYGAAKLKNLQLQDWGPSWAEIEPSFDKFEYLCGVSGKAGNLKGQVQPGGNPFESPRGREYPNPPMRMPYASTLFGEKMKELGFHPFPLPSSNMSRPYINPLGIRMGECSYCGFCERFACGNYSKASPQTTVVPVLVRRSNFELRTECEVLKVNLTPDGKMAKSVTYTDRNGAELEQPADLVILCGYGLMNVRMMLLSKIGPQYDPVSGKGTVGRNYCYQTSAGARLLFDDKHFNPFIGAGSLGMTIDDFNGDAFDHSSLDFVGGAGISCTVTNGRPISNRPTAPGTPRWGAKWKQATKEGYQNAMGFGSEGSSYPVRENYLDLDPTYKDRHGRPLLRITFDFPDNDVAMSHYISDQLEKMTKPFNAKYAAVGRLKKGWDSVPYQTTHNTGGAIMGLDPSTSALNKYLQSWDVPNVFVIGASAFAHNAGMNPTGTVGALAYWAAEAITAQYIKSPGALVRT
;
A
#
# COMPACT_ATOMS: atom_id res chain seq x y z
N MET A 1 36.64 6.18 7.69
CA MET A 1 35.77 7.28 7.27
C MET A 1 35.17 6.92 5.92
N ALA A 2 33.90 7.19 5.72
CA ALA A 2 33.22 6.98 4.43
C ALA A 2 33.93 7.78 3.31
N ARG A 3 34.09 7.16 2.13
CA ARG A 3 34.60 7.88 0.95
C ARG A 3 33.52 8.79 0.39
N VAL A 4 33.82 10.09 0.27
CA VAL A 4 32.90 11.07 -0.29
C VAL A 4 32.92 11.01 -1.82
N LEU A 5 31.74 10.99 -2.42
CA LEU A 5 31.53 10.93 -3.87
C LEU A 5 31.22 12.32 -4.45
N PRO A 6 31.31 12.50 -5.78
CA PRO A 6 30.85 13.72 -6.43
C PRO A 6 29.38 14.02 -6.11
N LYS A 7 29.08 15.29 -5.86
CA LYS A 7 27.74 15.77 -5.51
C LYS A 7 26.75 15.52 -6.64
N LYS A 8 25.52 15.18 -6.29
CA LYS A 8 24.33 15.11 -7.17
C LYS A 8 23.33 16.19 -6.77
N ASP A 9 22.41 16.53 -7.68
CA ASP A 9 21.30 17.41 -7.31
C ASP A 9 20.33 16.69 -6.37
N VAL A 10 20.06 15.40 -6.64
CA VAL A 10 19.09 14.61 -5.87
C VAL A 10 19.64 13.22 -5.54
N VAL A 11 19.43 12.80 -4.29
CA VAL A 11 19.54 11.39 -3.86
C VAL A 11 18.15 10.85 -3.53
N ILE A 12 17.80 9.71 -4.12
CA ILE A 12 16.57 8.96 -3.82
C ILE A 12 16.95 7.67 -3.07
N MET A 13 16.38 7.45 -1.88
CA MET A 13 16.47 6.20 -1.14
C MET A 13 15.34 5.27 -1.53
N GLY A 14 15.65 4.18 -2.24
CA GLY A 14 14.69 3.16 -2.71
C GLY A 14 14.08 3.47 -4.08
N LEU A 15 13.99 2.45 -4.92
CA LEU A 15 13.47 2.56 -6.29
C LEU A 15 12.22 1.66 -6.49
N GLY A 16 11.23 1.80 -5.58
CA GLY A 16 9.87 1.29 -5.74
C GLY A 16 9.00 2.23 -6.60
N TRP A 17 7.67 2.18 -6.48
CA TRP A 17 6.76 3.07 -7.20
C TRP A 17 7.12 4.55 -7.02
N THR A 18 7.25 4.99 -5.78
CA THR A 18 7.49 6.41 -5.46
C THR A 18 8.84 6.89 -5.99
N GLY A 19 9.91 6.15 -5.70
CA GLY A 19 11.25 6.51 -6.15
C GLY A 19 11.40 6.51 -7.66
N SER A 20 10.74 5.57 -8.36
CA SER A 20 10.76 5.51 -9.83
C SER A 20 10.02 6.70 -10.46
N ILE A 21 8.84 7.05 -9.94
CA ILE A 21 8.05 8.21 -10.41
C ILE A 21 8.83 9.50 -10.16
N LEU A 22 9.36 9.70 -8.95
CA LEU A 22 10.15 10.88 -8.63
C LEU A 22 11.42 10.97 -9.49
N GLY A 23 12.15 9.85 -9.64
CA GLY A 23 13.33 9.79 -10.50
C GLY A 23 13.02 10.21 -11.94
N GLU A 24 11.89 9.73 -12.48
CA GLU A 24 11.42 10.07 -13.83
C GLU A 24 11.09 11.56 -13.95
N GLN A 25 10.28 12.10 -13.06
CA GLN A 25 9.85 13.50 -13.09
C GLN A 25 11.01 14.47 -12.87
N LEU A 26 11.91 14.19 -11.93
CA LEU A 26 13.03 15.06 -11.60
C LEU A 26 14.11 15.06 -12.69
N THR A 27 14.39 13.90 -13.28
CA THR A 27 15.30 13.85 -14.43
C THR A 27 14.71 14.50 -15.68
N ALA A 28 13.38 14.43 -15.88
CA ALA A 28 12.69 15.18 -16.92
C ALA A 28 12.80 16.72 -16.72
N ALA A 29 12.86 17.16 -15.46
CA ALA A 29 13.11 18.56 -15.10
C ALA A 29 14.59 18.99 -15.21
N GLY A 30 15.50 18.10 -15.66
CA GLY A 30 16.90 18.37 -15.91
C GLY A 30 17.84 18.13 -14.73
N LEU A 31 17.38 17.60 -13.59
CA LEU A 31 18.20 17.33 -12.42
C LEU A 31 19.05 16.06 -12.59
N ASN A 32 20.25 16.08 -12.02
CA ASN A 32 21.13 14.89 -11.89
C ASN A 32 20.72 14.08 -10.66
N VAL A 33 20.12 12.91 -10.91
CA VAL A 33 19.53 12.07 -9.86
C VAL A 33 20.33 10.79 -9.68
N VAL A 34 20.61 10.42 -8.43
CA VAL A 34 21.07 9.06 -8.08
C VAL A 34 20.04 8.37 -7.19
N ALA A 35 19.67 7.15 -7.55
CA ALA A 35 18.84 6.28 -6.73
C ALA A 35 19.69 5.18 -6.08
N LEU A 36 19.53 5.01 -4.76
CA LEU A 36 20.18 3.97 -3.96
C LEU A 36 19.13 2.91 -3.60
N GLU A 37 19.21 1.74 -4.23
CA GLU A 37 18.32 0.63 -4.00
C GLU A 37 19.04 -0.48 -3.24
N ARG A 38 18.45 -0.94 -2.14
CA ARG A 38 19.06 -1.95 -1.28
C ARG A 38 19.14 -3.32 -1.94
N GLY A 39 18.11 -3.68 -2.68
CA GLY A 39 18.06 -4.98 -3.34
C GLY A 39 18.69 -5.00 -4.73
N PRO A 40 18.71 -6.17 -5.38
CA PRO A 40 19.32 -6.35 -6.69
C PRO A 40 18.46 -5.75 -7.82
N TRP A 41 19.08 -5.59 -8.99
CA TRP A 41 18.37 -5.42 -10.25
C TRP A 41 17.62 -6.70 -10.61
N ARG A 42 16.45 -6.53 -11.19
CA ARG A 42 15.65 -7.63 -11.75
C ARG A 42 15.03 -7.20 -13.07
N ASP A 43 15.11 -8.06 -14.05
CA ASP A 43 14.59 -7.82 -15.39
C ASP A 43 13.38 -8.70 -15.66
N THR A 44 12.33 -8.10 -16.26
CA THR A 44 11.09 -8.82 -16.55
C THR A 44 11.29 -9.97 -17.53
N ALA A 45 12.14 -9.78 -18.54
CA ALA A 45 12.36 -10.80 -19.59
C ALA A 45 13.15 -12.01 -19.07
N THR A 46 14.15 -11.77 -18.22
CA THR A 46 15.06 -12.83 -17.73
C THR A 46 14.63 -13.42 -16.41
N ASP A 47 14.19 -12.57 -15.46
CA ASP A 47 13.88 -13.01 -14.10
C ASP A 47 12.42 -13.43 -13.91
N PHE A 48 11.50 -12.89 -14.70
CA PHE A 48 10.05 -13.07 -14.53
C PHE A 48 9.37 -13.78 -15.70
N ASN A 49 10.13 -14.45 -16.56
CA ASN A 49 9.60 -15.17 -17.69
C ASN A 49 8.58 -16.23 -17.24
N ILE A 50 7.43 -16.25 -17.93
CA ILE A 50 6.27 -17.12 -17.65
C ILE A 50 6.66 -18.60 -17.56
N GLY A 51 7.54 -19.09 -18.41
CA GLY A 51 8.00 -20.49 -18.41
C GLY A 51 8.74 -20.92 -17.13
N TYR A 52 9.25 -19.97 -16.34
CA TYR A 52 10.06 -20.26 -15.16
C TYR A 52 9.38 -19.94 -13.81
N MET A 53 8.37 -19.07 -13.81
CA MET A 53 7.95 -18.38 -12.59
C MET A 53 6.57 -18.74 -12.09
N GLN A 54 5.69 -19.23 -12.97
CA GLN A 54 4.29 -19.40 -12.65
C GLN A 54 4.00 -20.80 -12.09
N ASP A 55 4.72 -21.11 -11.03
CA ASP A 55 4.58 -22.34 -10.28
C ASP A 55 4.49 -21.97 -8.80
N GLU A 56 3.46 -22.46 -8.12
CA GLU A 56 3.24 -22.21 -6.70
C GLU A 56 4.41 -22.71 -5.83
N LEU A 57 5.06 -23.81 -6.21
CA LEU A 57 6.24 -24.34 -5.52
C LEU A 57 7.42 -23.38 -5.68
N ARG A 58 7.60 -22.78 -6.84
CA ARG A 58 8.65 -21.77 -7.06
C ARG A 58 8.41 -20.52 -6.24
N TYR A 59 7.16 -20.09 -6.05
CA TYR A 59 6.87 -19.01 -5.13
C TYR A 59 7.37 -19.33 -3.71
N ALA A 60 7.09 -20.53 -3.21
CA ALA A 60 7.56 -20.95 -1.88
C ALA A 60 9.10 -21.00 -1.78
N ILE A 61 9.78 -21.25 -2.88
CA ILE A 61 11.25 -21.26 -2.99
C ILE A 61 11.79 -19.83 -3.23
N ARG A 62 11.11 -19.02 -4.03
CA ARG A 62 11.55 -17.68 -4.43
C ARG A 62 11.01 -16.58 -3.52
N LYS A 63 11.26 -16.71 -2.25
CA LYS A 63 11.06 -15.60 -1.30
C LYS A 63 12.01 -14.42 -1.52
N ASP A 64 12.86 -14.47 -2.52
CA ASP A 64 13.85 -13.45 -2.88
C ASP A 64 13.26 -12.13 -3.41
N LEU A 65 11.97 -12.11 -3.76
CA LEU A 65 11.23 -10.87 -4.04
C LEU A 65 10.89 -10.08 -2.78
N PHE A 66 10.96 -10.71 -1.62
CA PHE A 66 10.64 -10.11 -0.33
C PHE A 66 11.91 -9.86 0.47
N LEU A 67 11.86 -8.81 1.29
CA LEU A 67 12.94 -8.51 2.20
C LEU A 67 13.08 -9.63 3.24
N PRO A 68 14.21 -10.35 3.27
CA PRO A 68 14.40 -11.38 4.27
C PRO A 68 14.64 -10.74 5.66
N PRO A 69 14.00 -11.27 6.73
CA PRO A 69 14.21 -10.79 8.10
C PRO A 69 15.68 -10.82 8.56
N ALA A 70 16.51 -11.68 7.95
CA ALA A 70 17.93 -11.73 8.21
C ALA A 70 18.70 -10.46 7.77
N LEU A 71 18.21 -9.73 6.76
CA LEU A 71 18.81 -8.47 6.32
C LEU A 71 18.33 -7.29 7.18
N GLU A 72 17.08 -7.30 7.54
CA GLU A 72 16.50 -6.28 8.42
C GLU A 72 15.35 -6.89 9.20
N ALA A 73 15.40 -6.79 10.51
CA ALA A 73 14.30 -7.14 11.40
C ALA A 73 13.62 -5.88 11.94
N MET A 74 12.39 -6.04 12.39
CA MET A 74 11.66 -5.08 13.19
C MET A 74 11.26 -5.77 14.49
N THR A 75 11.05 -5.00 15.54
CA THR A 75 10.48 -5.53 16.79
C THR A 75 9.02 -5.14 16.91
N MET A 76 8.24 -5.93 17.63
CA MET A 76 6.81 -5.73 17.79
C MET A 76 6.36 -6.00 19.22
N ARG A 77 5.40 -5.20 19.67
CA ARG A 77 4.58 -5.41 20.87
C ARG A 77 3.18 -4.84 20.66
N ASN A 78 2.19 -5.34 21.39
CA ASN A 78 0.83 -4.81 21.28
C ASN A 78 0.60 -3.56 22.17
N ASN A 79 1.34 -3.42 23.27
CA ASN A 79 1.21 -2.28 24.17
C ASN A 79 2.48 -2.06 25.00
N LEU A 80 2.50 -1.00 25.81
CA LEU A 80 3.66 -0.60 26.62
C LEU A 80 4.03 -1.59 27.74
N SER A 81 3.11 -2.44 28.19
CA SER A 81 3.39 -3.43 29.24
C SER A 81 4.12 -4.68 28.72
N GLN A 82 4.19 -4.85 27.40
CA GLN A 82 4.85 -5.98 26.77
C GLN A 82 6.28 -5.64 26.36
N THR A 83 7.18 -6.63 26.43
CA THR A 83 8.51 -6.56 25.84
C THR A 83 8.39 -6.74 24.34
N ALA A 84 8.94 -5.82 23.55
CA ALA A 84 9.00 -5.98 22.10
C ALA A 84 9.99 -7.09 21.72
N LEU A 85 9.59 -7.93 20.77
CA LEU A 85 10.41 -9.03 20.28
C LEU A 85 10.67 -8.90 18.77
N PRO A 86 11.85 -9.34 18.27
CA PRO A 86 12.14 -9.33 16.84
C PRO A 86 11.17 -10.22 16.06
N MET A 87 10.61 -9.66 14.98
CA MET A 87 9.77 -10.38 14.05
C MET A 87 10.62 -11.33 13.20
N ARG A 88 10.23 -12.59 13.14
CA ARG A 88 10.93 -13.64 12.38
C ARG A 88 10.27 -13.94 11.03
N ASP A 89 9.08 -13.45 10.81
CA ASP A 89 8.33 -13.56 9.56
C ASP A 89 7.60 -12.26 9.27
N TYR A 90 7.52 -11.88 7.99
CA TYR A 90 6.86 -10.68 7.50
C TYR A 90 5.57 -10.99 6.75
N GLY A 91 4.84 -12.01 7.18
CA GLY A 91 3.57 -12.39 6.56
C GLY A 91 2.59 -11.23 6.39
N SER A 92 2.56 -10.32 7.36
CA SER A 92 1.70 -9.13 7.36
C SER A 92 2.24 -7.92 6.58
N PHE A 93 3.47 -7.95 6.06
CA PHE A 93 4.05 -6.76 5.45
C PHE A 93 4.53 -6.97 4.01
N LEU A 94 5.12 -8.11 3.72
CA LEU A 94 5.71 -8.47 2.43
C LEU A 94 6.47 -7.30 1.77
N PRO A 95 7.44 -6.66 2.45
CA PRO A 95 8.20 -5.56 1.85
C PRO A 95 9.00 -6.09 0.65
N GLY A 96 9.02 -5.35 -0.45
CA GLY A 96 9.76 -5.74 -1.64
C GLY A 96 11.27 -5.64 -1.46
N HIS A 97 12.03 -6.49 -2.14
CA HIS A 97 13.49 -6.49 -2.16
C HIS A 97 14.02 -6.48 -3.58
N GLY A 98 14.56 -5.35 -4.01
CA GLY A 98 15.05 -5.09 -5.35
C GLY A 98 14.36 -3.95 -6.06
N VAL A 99 14.88 -3.59 -7.22
CA VAL A 99 14.32 -2.53 -8.07
C VAL A 99 12.84 -2.79 -8.33
N GLY A 100 12.03 -1.75 -8.15
CA GLY A 100 10.57 -1.83 -8.23
C GLY A 100 9.87 -2.10 -6.90
N GLY A 101 10.60 -2.54 -5.88
CA GLY A 101 10.07 -2.75 -4.52
C GLY A 101 8.84 -3.65 -4.51
N ALA A 102 7.87 -3.36 -3.63
CA ALA A 102 6.60 -4.11 -3.55
C ALA A 102 5.73 -3.99 -4.81
N GLY A 103 5.97 -2.99 -5.67
CA GLY A 103 5.30 -2.85 -6.97
C GLY A 103 5.57 -4.01 -7.94
N VAL A 104 6.60 -4.83 -7.71
CA VAL A 104 6.89 -6.02 -8.51
C VAL A 104 5.87 -7.13 -8.25
N HIS A 105 5.56 -7.38 -6.98
CA HIS A 105 4.79 -8.56 -6.53
C HIS A 105 3.37 -8.22 -6.01
N TRP A 106 2.93 -6.96 -6.12
CA TRP A 106 1.60 -6.52 -5.71
C TRP A 106 0.48 -7.10 -6.58
N ASN A 107 -0.76 -6.92 -6.16
CA ASN A 107 -1.94 -7.41 -6.87
C ASN A 107 -2.39 -6.54 -8.04
N GLY A 108 -2.06 -5.26 -8.03
CA GLY A 108 -2.54 -4.30 -9.02
C GLY A 108 -3.84 -3.60 -8.63
N HIS A 109 -4.29 -3.68 -7.38
CA HIS A 109 -5.41 -2.88 -6.91
C HIS A 109 -5.09 -1.40 -6.95
N THR A 110 -5.89 -0.61 -7.69
CA THR A 110 -5.59 0.80 -7.96
C THR A 110 -6.80 1.66 -7.63
N TRP A 111 -7.02 1.84 -6.33
CA TRP A 111 -8.08 2.67 -5.80
C TRP A 111 -7.67 4.14 -5.70
N ARG A 112 -8.66 5.02 -5.77
CA ARG A 112 -8.57 6.40 -5.29
C ARG A 112 -9.20 6.46 -3.91
N PHE A 113 -8.51 7.01 -2.92
CA PHE A 113 -9.17 7.43 -1.69
C PHE A 113 -10.17 8.52 -2.02
N TRP A 114 -11.21 8.66 -1.21
CA TRP A 114 -12.27 9.63 -1.47
C TRP A 114 -11.88 11.04 -1.03
N GLU A 115 -12.58 12.04 -1.53
CA GLU A 115 -12.42 13.42 -1.10
C GLU A 115 -12.54 13.58 0.41
N SER A 116 -13.49 12.89 1.03
CA SER A 116 -13.68 12.85 2.49
C SER A 116 -12.48 12.30 3.25
N ASP A 117 -11.68 11.40 2.68
CA ASP A 117 -10.47 10.90 3.32
C ASP A 117 -9.40 11.99 3.47
N PHE A 118 -9.27 12.90 2.50
CA PHE A 118 -8.33 14.01 2.58
C PHE A 118 -8.72 15.07 3.60
N GLN A 119 -10.00 15.13 3.97
CA GLN A 119 -10.58 16.04 4.97
C GLN A 119 -11.29 15.27 6.10
N ILE A 120 -10.77 14.11 6.46
CA ILE A 120 -11.46 13.12 7.32
C ILE A 120 -11.89 13.68 8.68
N LYS A 121 -11.05 14.46 9.34
CA LYS A 121 -11.38 15.08 10.64
C LYS A 121 -12.48 16.10 10.50
N THR A 122 -12.35 17.01 9.55
CA THR A 122 -13.34 18.04 9.27
C THR A 122 -14.68 17.42 8.88
N HIS A 123 -14.66 16.48 7.92
CA HIS A 123 -15.85 15.79 7.43
C HIS A 123 -16.61 15.05 8.54
N LEU A 124 -15.94 14.18 9.28
CA LEU A 124 -16.59 13.40 10.36
C LEU A 124 -17.02 14.28 11.55
N THR A 125 -16.27 15.35 11.84
CA THR A 125 -16.66 16.31 12.90
C THR A 125 -17.96 17.05 12.51
N GLN A 126 -18.08 17.48 11.27
CA GLN A 126 -19.29 18.14 10.77
C GLN A 126 -20.50 17.21 10.77
N ARG A 127 -20.30 15.95 10.42
CA ARG A 127 -21.41 15.00 10.29
C ARG A 127 -21.84 14.37 11.61
N TYR A 128 -20.91 14.05 12.51
CA TYR A 128 -21.20 13.26 13.72
C TYR A 128 -20.80 13.97 15.03
N GLY A 129 -20.16 15.14 14.95
CA GLY A 129 -19.68 15.89 16.11
C GLY A 129 -18.34 15.41 16.66
N ALA A 130 -17.59 16.32 17.27
CA ALA A 130 -16.26 16.06 17.80
C ALA A 130 -16.23 15.00 18.93
N ALA A 131 -17.32 14.87 19.70
CA ALA A 131 -17.42 13.89 20.79
C ALA A 131 -17.29 12.44 20.29
N LYS A 132 -17.80 12.15 19.07
CA LYS A 132 -17.70 10.84 18.43
C LYS A 132 -16.24 10.44 18.15
N LEU A 133 -15.38 11.40 17.92
CA LEU A 133 -13.99 11.22 17.47
C LEU A 133 -12.95 11.35 18.62
N LYS A 134 -13.38 11.57 19.86
CA LYS A 134 -12.51 11.97 20.99
C LYS A 134 -11.33 11.03 21.27
N ASN A 135 -11.46 9.75 20.94
CA ASN A 135 -10.42 8.73 21.16
C ASN A 135 -9.54 8.50 19.93
N LEU A 136 -9.82 9.18 18.79
CA LEU A 136 -9.10 9.04 17.54
C LEU A 136 -8.17 10.23 17.30
N GLN A 137 -7.01 9.99 16.73
CA GLN A 137 -6.04 11.05 16.36
C GLN A 137 -6.18 11.46 14.89
N LEU A 138 -7.41 11.60 14.41
CA LEU A 138 -7.69 12.00 13.04
C LEU A 138 -7.21 13.43 12.77
N GLN A 139 -6.70 13.64 11.56
CA GLN A 139 -6.39 14.96 11.01
C GLN A 139 -6.61 14.99 9.50
N ASP A 140 -6.82 16.18 8.96
CA ASP A 140 -6.90 16.38 7.53
C ASP A 140 -5.49 16.30 6.90
N TRP A 141 -5.41 15.81 5.66
CA TRP A 141 -4.14 15.56 4.98
C TRP A 141 -3.50 16.83 4.42
N GLY A 142 -4.31 17.82 4.07
CA GLY A 142 -3.88 19.13 3.60
C GLY A 142 -4.25 19.45 2.14
N PRO A 143 -4.00 18.59 1.13
CA PRO A 143 -4.50 18.84 -0.22
C PRO A 143 -6.03 18.75 -0.27
N SER A 144 -6.66 19.65 -1.04
CA SER A 144 -8.04 19.50 -1.46
C SER A 144 -8.17 18.45 -2.57
N TRP A 145 -9.40 17.95 -2.81
CA TRP A 145 -9.64 17.00 -3.89
C TRP A 145 -9.25 17.57 -5.26
N ALA A 146 -9.61 18.81 -5.54
CA ALA A 146 -9.26 19.47 -6.79
C ALA A 146 -7.74 19.59 -7.03
N GLU A 147 -6.94 19.69 -5.96
CA GLU A 147 -5.48 19.72 -6.05
C GLU A 147 -4.89 18.34 -6.32
N ILE A 148 -5.41 17.26 -5.68
CA ILE A 148 -4.77 15.93 -5.73
C ILE A 148 -5.33 15.03 -6.85
N GLU A 149 -6.58 15.23 -7.31
CA GLU A 149 -7.23 14.40 -8.34
C GLU A 149 -6.40 14.25 -9.62
N PRO A 150 -5.77 15.32 -10.17
CA PRO A 150 -4.91 15.20 -11.34
C PRO A 150 -3.72 14.25 -11.15
N SER A 151 -3.25 14.08 -9.92
CA SER A 151 -2.16 13.15 -9.60
C SER A 151 -2.62 11.69 -9.59
N PHE A 152 -3.85 11.42 -9.15
CA PHE A 152 -4.47 10.10 -9.33
C PHE A 152 -4.61 9.74 -10.80
N ASP A 153 -5.09 10.68 -11.60
CA ASP A 153 -5.24 10.50 -13.04
C ASP A 153 -3.90 10.17 -13.72
N LYS A 154 -2.83 10.90 -13.40
CA LYS A 154 -1.47 10.62 -13.90
C LYS A 154 -1.04 9.18 -13.57
N PHE A 155 -1.24 8.73 -12.33
CA PHE A 155 -0.85 7.37 -11.92
C PHE A 155 -1.68 6.28 -12.60
N GLU A 156 -3.00 6.46 -12.71
CA GLU A 156 -3.87 5.50 -13.42
C GLU A 156 -3.48 5.35 -14.89
N TYR A 157 -3.16 6.47 -15.57
CA TYR A 157 -2.72 6.44 -16.96
C TYR A 157 -1.30 5.89 -17.11
N LEU A 158 -0.39 6.14 -16.17
CA LEU A 158 0.90 5.47 -16.14
C LEU A 158 0.74 3.95 -16.05
N CYS A 159 -0.14 3.49 -15.18
CA CYS A 159 -0.38 2.07 -14.93
C CYS A 159 -1.32 1.40 -15.95
N GLY A 160 -2.01 2.17 -16.80
CA GLY A 160 -3.00 1.62 -17.75
C GLY A 160 -4.17 0.92 -17.05
N VAL A 161 -4.71 1.52 -15.98
CA VAL A 161 -5.73 0.90 -15.14
C VAL A 161 -6.96 0.49 -15.93
N SER A 162 -7.42 -0.73 -15.75
CA SER A 162 -8.66 -1.28 -16.28
C SER A 162 -9.79 -1.09 -15.27
N GLY A 163 -10.85 -0.38 -15.64
CA GLY A 163 -11.93 -0.07 -14.72
C GLY A 163 -13.13 0.59 -15.39
N LYS A 164 -14.10 0.99 -14.58
CA LYS A 164 -15.27 1.75 -14.98
C LYS A 164 -15.48 2.90 -13.98
N ALA A 165 -15.36 4.13 -14.47
CA ALA A 165 -15.63 5.31 -13.65
C ALA A 165 -17.10 5.32 -13.19
N GLY A 166 -17.31 5.67 -11.93
CA GLY A 166 -18.64 5.80 -11.35
C GLY A 166 -19.10 7.25 -11.21
N ASN A 167 -18.17 8.20 -11.28
CA ASN A 167 -18.48 9.63 -11.18
C ASN A 167 -17.59 10.47 -12.11
N LEU A 168 -18.09 10.84 -13.26
CA LEU A 168 -17.40 11.71 -14.20
C LEU A 168 -17.86 13.16 -14.02
N LYS A 169 -16.97 14.02 -13.54
CA LYS A 169 -17.21 15.46 -13.37
C LYS A 169 -18.48 15.77 -12.56
N GLY A 170 -18.74 14.98 -11.51
CA GLY A 170 -19.92 15.12 -10.66
C GLY A 170 -21.18 14.40 -11.18
N GLN A 171 -21.08 13.67 -12.30
CA GLN A 171 -22.18 12.90 -12.87
C GLN A 171 -21.97 11.40 -12.61
N VAL A 172 -22.87 10.77 -11.86
CA VAL A 172 -22.84 9.33 -11.60
C VAL A 172 -22.99 8.55 -12.91
N GLN A 173 -22.11 7.56 -13.08
CA GLN A 173 -22.06 6.72 -14.28
C GLN A 173 -22.59 5.31 -14.00
N PRO A 174 -23.48 4.78 -14.83
CA PRO A 174 -23.98 3.41 -14.67
C PRO A 174 -22.85 2.37 -14.71
N GLY A 175 -22.87 1.44 -13.76
CA GLY A 175 -21.94 0.32 -13.69
C GLY A 175 -20.55 0.63 -13.10
N GLY A 176 -20.30 1.87 -12.70
CA GLY A 176 -19.15 2.27 -11.90
C GLY A 176 -19.52 2.43 -10.42
N ASN A 177 -18.56 2.88 -9.60
CA ASN A 177 -18.74 3.13 -8.17
C ASN A 177 -19.56 4.39 -7.92
N PRO A 178 -20.82 4.32 -7.44
CA PRO A 178 -21.64 5.53 -7.23
C PRO A 178 -21.14 6.40 -6.07
N PHE A 179 -20.25 5.88 -5.22
CA PHE A 179 -19.72 6.57 -4.03
C PHE A 179 -18.37 7.24 -4.29
N GLU A 180 -17.73 6.97 -5.45
CA GLU A 180 -16.40 7.57 -5.72
C GLU A 180 -16.48 9.08 -5.87
N SER A 181 -15.43 9.77 -5.47
CA SER A 181 -15.27 11.20 -5.67
C SER A 181 -15.19 11.56 -7.16
N PRO A 182 -15.60 12.79 -7.55
CA PRO A 182 -15.55 13.21 -8.95
C PRO A 182 -14.16 13.04 -9.57
N ARG A 183 -14.12 12.50 -10.78
CA ARG A 183 -12.90 12.35 -11.57
C ARG A 183 -13.02 13.06 -12.93
N GLY A 184 -11.88 13.52 -13.45
CA GLY A 184 -11.84 14.31 -14.70
C GLY A 184 -12.19 13.50 -15.95
N ARG A 185 -11.85 12.21 -15.99
CA ARG A 185 -12.03 11.31 -17.15
C ARG A 185 -12.14 9.84 -16.77
N GLU A 186 -12.52 9.01 -17.75
CA GLU A 186 -12.65 7.56 -17.63
C GLU A 186 -11.27 6.88 -17.39
N TYR A 187 -11.28 5.63 -16.92
CA TYR A 187 -10.07 4.80 -16.85
C TYR A 187 -9.46 4.57 -18.25
N PRO A 188 -8.13 4.39 -18.35
CA PRO A 188 -7.45 4.17 -19.65
C PRO A 188 -7.89 2.89 -20.36
N ASN A 189 -8.29 1.87 -19.63
CA ASN A 189 -8.78 0.60 -20.19
C ASN A 189 -10.15 0.22 -19.62
N PRO A 190 -11.01 -0.48 -20.42
CA PRO A 190 -12.27 -1.00 -19.91
C PRO A 190 -12.04 -2.05 -18.82
N PRO A 191 -13.07 -2.42 -18.04
CA PRO A 191 -12.97 -3.46 -17.03
C PRO A 191 -12.41 -4.77 -17.55
N MET A 192 -11.76 -5.54 -16.68
CA MET A 192 -11.34 -6.91 -16.93
C MET A 192 -12.54 -7.83 -17.20
N ARG A 193 -12.34 -8.96 -17.89
CA ARG A 193 -13.38 -9.99 -18.06
C ARG A 193 -13.68 -10.66 -16.73
N MET A 194 -14.95 -10.65 -16.33
CA MET A 194 -15.36 -11.15 -15.01
C MET A 194 -15.43 -12.68 -14.97
N PRO A 195 -14.83 -13.34 -13.97
CA PRO A 195 -15.02 -14.76 -13.71
C PRO A 195 -16.40 -15.02 -13.09
N TYR A 196 -16.89 -16.25 -13.22
CA TYR A 196 -18.23 -16.65 -12.74
C TYR A 196 -18.47 -16.32 -11.26
N ALA A 197 -17.49 -16.58 -10.39
CA ALA A 197 -17.63 -16.26 -8.96
C ALA A 197 -17.94 -14.77 -8.72
N SER A 198 -17.22 -13.87 -9.42
CA SER A 198 -17.42 -12.43 -9.29
C SER A 198 -18.73 -11.95 -9.93
N THR A 199 -19.13 -12.57 -11.05
CA THR A 199 -20.44 -12.29 -11.68
C THR A 199 -21.58 -12.69 -10.75
N LEU A 200 -21.53 -13.89 -10.18
CA LEU A 200 -22.52 -14.39 -9.21
C LEU A 200 -22.56 -13.48 -7.97
N PHE A 201 -21.40 -13.03 -7.46
CA PHE A 201 -21.37 -12.05 -6.37
C PHE A 201 -22.10 -10.76 -6.76
N GLY A 202 -21.79 -10.19 -7.91
CA GLY A 202 -22.43 -8.96 -8.37
C GLY A 202 -23.95 -9.10 -8.51
N GLU A 203 -24.45 -10.23 -9.04
CA GLU A 203 -25.88 -10.54 -9.13
C GLU A 203 -26.54 -10.57 -7.74
N LYS A 204 -25.93 -11.31 -6.79
CA LYS A 204 -26.46 -11.44 -5.43
C LYS A 204 -26.42 -10.13 -4.64
N MET A 205 -25.41 -9.30 -4.87
CA MET A 205 -25.35 -7.96 -4.26
C MET A 205 -26.44 -7.03 -4.81
N LYS A 206 -26.75 -7.09 -6.12
CA LYS A 206 -27.86 -6.36 -6.71
C LYS A 206 -29.23 -6.82 -6.17
N GLU A 207 -29.42 -8.14 -5.97
CA GLU A 207 -30.64 -8.69 -5.34
C GLU A 207 -30.85 -8.15 -3.92
N LEU A 208 -29.76 -7.82 -3.20
CA LEU A 208 -29.81 -7.21 -1.87
C LEU A 208 -29.94 -5.66 -1.91
N GLY A 209 -29.97 -5.05 -3.10
CA GLY A 209 -30.08 -3.61 -3.26
C GLY A 209 -28.76 -2.85 -3.18
N PHE A 210 -27.61 -3.54 -3.23
CA PHE A 210 -26.28 -2.92 -3.23
C PHE A 210 -25.82 -2.57 -4.65
N HIS A 211 -24.70 -1.84 -4.76
CA HIS A 211 -24.18 -1.24 -5.98
C HIS A 211 -22.87 -1.90 -6.43
N PRO A 212 -22.87 -3.14 -6.95
CA PRO A 212 -21.64 -3.80 -7.39
C PRO A 212 -21.07 -3.17 -8.66
N PHE A 213 -19.74 -3.02 -8.67
CA PHE A 213 -18.97 -2.50 -9.80
C PHE A 213 -17.66 -3.26 -9.99
N PRO A 214 -17.01 -3.20 -11.19
CA PRO A 214 -15.74 -3.85 -11.44
C PRO A 214 -14.60 -3.24 -10.61
N LEU A 215 -13.75 -4.07 -10.02
CA LEU A 215 -12.54 -3.63 -9.34
C LEU A 215 -11.61 -2.85 -10.30
N PRO A 216 -11.09 -1.68 -9.92
CA PRO A 216 -10.05 -0.99 -10.67
C PRO A 216 -8.73 -1.78 -10.59
N SER A 217 -8.20 -2.14 -11.75
CA SER A 217 -7.10 -3.10 -11.90
C SER A 217 -5.97 -2.55 -12.74
N SER A 218 -4.76 -2.55 -12.19
CA SER A 218 -3.53 -2.32 -12.98
C SER A 218 -3.05 -3.57 -13.73
N ASN A 219 -3.98 -4.49 -14.04
CA ASN A 219 -3.79 -5.56 -15.03
C ASN A 219 -4.50 -5.11 -16.33
N MET A 220 -3.82 -5.24 -17.47
CA MET A 220 -4.33 -4.74 -18.74
C MET A 220 -5.46 -5.60 -19.28
N SER A 221 -6.66 -5.05 -19.45
CA SER A 221 -7.78 -5.74 -20.11
C SER A 221 -7.63 -5.79 -21.62
N ARG A 222 -6.74 -4.98 -22.18
CA ARG A 222 -6.31 -4.93 -23.58
C ARG A 222 -4.88 -4.39 -23.67
N PRO A 223 -4.18 -4.56 -24.82
CA PRO A 223 -2.87 -3.94 -25.01
C PRO A 223 -2.94 -2.42 -24.82
N TYR A 224 -1.95 -1.84 -24.16
CA TYR A 224 -1.91 -0.43 -23.80
C TYR A 224 -0.52 0.17 -24.00
N ILE A 225 -0.45 1.42 -24.42
CA ILE A 225 0.79 2.22 -24.45
C ILE A 225 0.61 3.34 -23.44
N ASN A 226 1.46 3.35 -22.41
CA ASN A 226 1.38 4.36 -21.37
C ASN A 226 1.93 5.73 -21.82
N PRO A 227 1.72 6.83 -21.04
CA PRO A 227 2.20 8.16 -21.42
C PRO A 227 3.72 8.27 -21.63
N LEU A 228 4.51 7.32 -21.11
CA LEU A 228 5.97 7.26 -21.33
C LEU A 228 6.36 6.45 -22.58
N GLY A 229 5.40 6.03 -23.41
CA GLY A 229 5.62 5.27 -24.62
C GLY A 229 5.90 3.78 -24.41
N ILE A 230 5.76 3.27 -23.19
CA ILE A 230 5.97 1.84 -22.89
C ILE A 230 4.71 1.05 -23.26
N ARG A 231 4.92 0.00 -24.06
CA ARG A 231 3.87 -0.95 -24.45
C ARG A 231 3.70 -2.01 -23.36
N MET A 232 2.47 -2.21 -22.90
CA MET A 232 2.05 -3.28 -22.01
C MET A 232 1.10 -4.23 -22.74
N GLY A 233 1.24 -5.54 -22.46
CA GLY A 233 0.43 -6.59 -23.07
C GLY A 233 -0.91 -6.80 -22.39
N GLU A 234 -1.85 -7.47 -23.06
CA GLU A 234 -3.11 -7.91 -22.47
C GLU A 234 -2.87 -9.01 -21.43
N CYS A 235 -3.66 -9.03 -20.36
CA CYS A 235 -3.58 -10.03 -19.30
C CYS A 235 -4.02 -11.41 -19.81
N SER A 236 -3.20 -12.43 -19.55
CA SER A 236 -3.50 -13.84 -19.87
C SER A 236 -4.34 -14.56 -18.82
N TYR A 237 -4.72 -13.89 -17.73
CA TYR A 237 -5.50 -14.46 -16.61
C TYR A 237 -4.85 -15.71 -15.98
N CYS A 238 -3.53 -15.73 -15.89
CA CYS A 238 -2.74 -16.88 -15.42
C CYS A 238 -2.85 -17.13 -13.90
N GLY A 239 -3.40 -16.17 -13.12
CA GLY A 239 -3.60 -16.33 -11.68
C GLY A 239 -2.35 -16.11 -10.80
N PHE A 240 -1.22 -15.66 -11.35
CA PHE A 240 0.03 -15.49 -10.63
C PHE A 240 0.42 -14.01 -10.51
N CYS A 241 -0.42 -13.17 -9.88
CA CYS A 241 -0.13 -11.75 -9.67
C CYS A 241 0.35 -11.48 -8.25
N GLU A 242 -0.45 -11.89 -7.25
CA GLU A 242 -0.11 -11.71 -5.84
C GLU A 242 1.13 -12.52 -5.48
N ARG A 243 2.12 -11.81 -4.93
CA ARG A 243 3.41 -12.37 -4.53
C ARG A 243 4.30 -12.87 -5.69
N PHE A 244 3.90 -12.59 -6.92
CA PHE A 244 4.68 -12.89 -8.14
C PHE A 244 4.89 -11.64 -8.96
N ALA A 245 5.96 -11.61 -9.72
CA ALA A 245 6.14 -10.64 -10.81
C ALA A 245 5.38 -11.10 -12.06
N CYS A 246 5.06 -10.16 -12.95
CA CYS A 246 4.36 -10.45 -14.19
C CYS A 246 5.33 -10.54 -15.36
N GLY A 247 5.64 -11.75 -15.83
CA GLY A 247 6.47 -11.97 -17.02
C GLY A 247 5.78 -11.66 -18.35
N ASN A 248 4.45 -11.43 -18.33
CA ASN A 248 3.65 -11.12 -19.51
C ASN A 248 3.51 -9.59 -19.78
N TYR A 249 4.18 -8.75 -19.01
CA TYR A 249 4.10 -7.28 -19.13
C TYR A 249 2.68 -6.71 -19.02
N SER A 250 1.74 -7.44 -18.45
CA SER A 250 0.32 -7.05 -18.40
C SER A 250 -0.13 -6.54 -17.03
N LYS A 251 0.62 -6.81 -15.95
CA LYS A 251 0.45 -6.15 -14.67
C LYS A 251 1.43 -4.99 -14.57
N ALA A 252 0.93 -3.78 -14.30
CA ALA A 252 1.79 -2.63 -14.08
C ALA A 252 2.72 -2.86 -12.89
N SER A 253 3.96 -2.50 -13.07
CA SER A 253 5.01 -2.45 -12.05
C SER A 253 5.99 -1.34 -12.44
N PRO A 254 6.86 -0.86 -11.56
CA PRO A 254 7.91 0.06 -11.98
C PRO A 254 8.73 -0.45 -13.16
N GLN A 255 9.03 -1.77 -13.23
CA GLN A 255 9.78 -2.38 -14.34
C GLN A 255 9.03 -2.39 -15.67
N THR A 256 7.70 -2.43 -15.64
CA THR A 256 6.89 -2.48 -16.88
C THR A 256 6.34 -1.11 -17.27
N THR A 257 6.60 -0.05 -16.51
CA THR A 257 6.00 1.27 -16.75
C THR A 257 7.00 2.43 -16.78
N VAL A 258 7.86 2.59 -15.76
CA VAL A 258 8.71 3.77 -15.54
C VAL A 258 10.19 3.46 -15.70
N VAL A 259 10.68 2.43 -15.03
CA VAL A 259 12.11 2.10 -14.96
C VAL A 259 12.77 1.97 -16.32
N PRO A 260 12.14 1.35 -17.35
CA PRO A 260 12.77 1.24 -18.67
C PRO A 260 13.08 2.57 -19.35
N VAL A 261 12.32 3.62 -19.06
CA VAL A 261 12.60 4.98 -19.56
C VAL A 261 13.66 5.64 -18.68
N LEU A 262 13.50 5.54 -17.37
CA LEU A 262 14.35 6.19 -16.40
C LEU A 262 15.83 5.80 -16.53
N VAL A 263 16.12 4.49 -16.64
CA VAL A 263 17.52 4.00 -16.73
C VAL A 263 18.24 4.35 -18.04
N ARG A 264 17.52 4.87 -19.04
CA ARG A 264 18.10 5.35 -20.30
C ARG A 264 18.47 6.82 -20.27
N ARG A 265 18.09 7.57 -19.22
CA ARG A 265 18.40 8.99 -19.11
C ARG A 265 19.84 9.20 -18.67
N SER A 266 20.58 10.05 -19.35
CA SER A 266 21.99 10.33 -19.07
C SER A 266 22.22 11.04 -17.71
N ASN A 267 21.19 11.71 -17.18
CA ASN A 267 21.20 12.39 -15.89
C ASN A 267 20.58 11.54 -14.76
N PHE A 268 20.42 10.23 -14.98
CA PHE A 268 20.00 9.26 -13.95
C PHE A 268 21.07 8.20 -13.69
N GLU A 269 21.36 7.96 -12.42
CA GLU A 269 22.26 6.91 -11.97
C GLU A 269 21.52 5.98 -11.01
N LEU A 270 21.58 4.67 -11.25
CA LEU A 270 21.06 3.64 -10.34
C LEU A 270 22.19 2.86 -9.72
N ARG A 271 22.20 2.81 -8.39
CA ARG A 271 23.10 1.92 -7.62
C ARG A 271 22.28 0.91 -6.87
N THR A 272 22.39 -0.35 -7.26
CA THR A 272 21.73 -1.48 -6.61
C THR A 272 22.61 -2.10 -5.53
N GLU A 273 22.00 -2.89 -4.64
CA GLU A 273 22.68 -3.52 -3.49
C GLU A 273 23.38 -2.49 -2.60
N CYS A 274 22.74 -1.31 -2.46
CA CYS A 274 23.22 -0.17 -1.70
C CYS A 274 22.25 0.13 -0.54
N GLU A 275 22.68 -0.15 0.69
CA GLU A 275 21.87 0.10 1.89
C GLU A 275 22.16 1.48 2.47
N VAL A 276 21.16 2.37 2.45
CA VAL A 276 21.25 3.67 3.10
C VAL A 276 21.24 3.52 4.62
N LEU A 277 22.26 4.07 5.26
CA LEU A 277 22.46 3.98 6.70
C LEU A 277 21.94 5.19 7.44
N LYS A 278 22.09 6.39 6.86
CA LYS A 278 21.78 7.66 7.52
C LYS A 278 21.70 8.79 6.51
N VAL A 279 20.82 9.76 6.77
CA VAL A 279 20.87 11.09 6.18
C VAL A 279 21.72 11.97 7.10
N ASN A 280 22.77 12.57 6.57
CA ASN A 280 23.66 13.47 7.30
C ASN A 280 23.11 14.89 7.23
N LEU A 281 22.88 15.49 8.39
CA LEU A 281 22.42 16.87 8.49
C LEU A 281 23.59 17.85 8.65
N THR A 282 23.33 19.12 8.40
CA THR A 282 24.20 20.24 8.79
C THR A 282 24.36 20.28 10.31
N PRO A 283 25.41 20.93 10.86
CA PRO A 283 25.63 20.98 12.30
C PRO A 283 24.47 21.56 13.11
N ASP A 284 23.68 22.46 12.52
CA ASP A 284 22.47 23.06 13.11
C ASP A 284 21.22 22.16 12.97
N GLY A 285 21.34 21.03 12.26
CA GLY A 285 20.26 20.10 12.05
C GLY A 285 19.18 20.55 11.06
N LYS A 286 19.38 21.67 10.36
CA LYS A 286 18.34 22.31 9.55
C LYS A 286 18.29 21.88 8.08
N MET A 287 19.37 21.30 7.56
CA MET A 287 19.45 20.87 6.16
C MET A 287 20.12 19.48 6.06
N ALA A 288 19.66 18.66 5.14
CA ALA A 288 20.39 17.47 4.72
C ALA A 288 21.54 17.88 3.77
N LYS A 289 22.74 17.32 3.99
CA LYS A 289 23.92 17.58 3.16
C LYS A 289 24.35 16.38 2.33
N SER A 290 24.06 15.17 2.79
CA SER A 290 24.48 13.93 2.16
C SER A 290 23.73 12.73 2.71
N VAL A 291 23.93 11.58 2.06
CA VAL A 291 23.46 10.27 2.54
C VAL A 291 24.65 9.34 2.69
N THR A 292 24.78 8.69 3.85
CA THR A 292 25.74 7.60 4.06
C THR A 292 25.08 6.26 3.74
N TYR A 293 25.76 5.42 2.96
CA TYR A 293 25.27 4.11 2.57
C TYR A 293 26.43 3.10 2.45
N THR A 294 26.12 1.79 2.49
CA THR A 294 27.04 0.72 2.14
C THR A 294 26.76 0.23 0.72
N ASP A 295 27.81 -0.02 -0.05
CA ASP A 295 27.71 -0.68 -1.35
C ASP A 295 27.63 -2.22 -1.21
N ARG A 296 27.56 -2.93 -2.34
CA ARG A 296 27.50 -4.41 -2.39
C ARG A 296 28.68 -5.12 -1.73
N ASN A 297 29.82 -4.44 -1.62
CA ASN A 297 31.05 -4.97 -1.02
C ASN A 297 31.15 -4.62 0.48
N GLY A 298 30.15 -3.91 1.03
CA GLY A 298 30.16 -3.44 2.41
C GLY A 298 31.00 -2.18 2.64
N ALA A 299 31.49 -1.54 1.59
CA ALA A 299 32.23 -0.28 1.71
C ALA A 299 31.27 0.88 2.04
N GLU A 300 31.63 1.67 3.05
CA GLU A 300 30.83 2.84 3.45
C GLU A 300 31.18 4.05 2.58
N LEU A 301 30.16 4.62 1.96
CA LEU A 301 30.24 5.73 1.03
C LEU A 301 29.33 6.88 1.49
N GLU A 302 29.73 8.13 1.19
CA GLU A 302 28.93 9.33 1.42
C GLU A 302 28.59 9.98 0.07
N GLN A 303 27.30 10.15 -0.21
CA GLN A 303 26.79 10.81 -1.40
C GLN A 303 26.21 12.18 -1.03
N PRO A 304 26.93 13.28 -1.33
CA PRO A 304 26.39 14.62 -1.17
C PRO A 304 25.26 14.90 -2.17
N ALA A 305 24.23 15.65 -1.71
CA ALA A 305 23.12 16.10 -2.56
C ALA A 305 22.49 17.38 -2.01
N ASP A 306 21.84 18.14 -2.90
CA ASP A 306 21.03 19.30 -2.52
C ASP A 306 19.65 18.91 -2.00
N LEU A 307 19.09 17.80 -2.52
CA LEU A 307 17.78 17.27 -2.18
C LEU A 307 17.88 15.78 -1.83
N VAL A 308 17.26 15.38 -0.73
CA VAL A 308 17.16 13.97 -0.31
C VAL A 308 15.70 13.54 -0.30
N ILE A 309 15.40 12.41 -0.95
CA ILE A 309 14.05 11.86 -1.03
C ILE A 309 14.02 10.46 -0.44
N LEU A 310 13.19 10.25 0.58
CA LEU A 310 12.99 8.97 1.23
C LEU A 310 11.80 8.24 0.60
N CYS A 311 12.10 7.16 -0.13
CA CYS A 311 11.16 6.30 -0.85
C CYS A 311 11.34 4.81 -0.51
N GLY A 312 11.85 4.50 0.70
CA GLY A 312 12.37 3.19 1.07
C GLY A 312 11.35 2.21 1.67
N TYR A 313 10.05 2.31 1.40
CA TYR A 313 8.93 1.65 2.08
C TYR A 313 8.48 2.41 3.35
N GLY A 314 7.16 2.38 3.65
CA GLY A 314 6.59 3.22 4.72
C GLY A 314 7.31 3.11 6.07
N LEU A 315 7.49 1.89 6.57
CA LEU A 315 8.18 1.64 7.85
C LEU A 315 9.65 2.05 7.83
N MET A 316 10.35 1.82 6.71
CA MET A 316 11.77 2.16 6.57
C MET A 316 11.99 3.68 6.43
N ASN A 317 11.05 4.41 5.84
CA ASN A 317 11.07 5.87 5.81
C ASN A 317 11.05 6.43 7.24
N VAL A 318 10.14 5.94 8.09
CA VAL A 318 10.05 6.35 9.50
C VAL A 318 11.34 6.01 10.26
N ARG A 319 11.85 4.78 10.10
CA ARG A 319 13.12 4.40 10.72
C ARG A 319 14.26 5.32 10.30
N MET A 320 14.35 5.66 9.00
CA MET A 320 15.38 6.55 8.49
C MET A 320 15.29 7.97 9.08
N MET A 321 14.07 8.51 9.21
CA MET A 321 13.86 9.80 9.88
C MET A 321 14.34 9.76 11.34
N LEU A 322 13.96 8.72 12.10
CA LEU A 322 14.36 8.55 13.49
C LEU A 322 15.89 8.40 13.65
N LEU A 323 16.52 7.53 12.85
CA LEU A 323 17.98 7.33 12.87
C LEU A 323 18.76 8.58 12.49
N SER A 324 18.19 9.43 11.62
CA SER A 324 18.82 10.65 11.11
C SER A 324 18.41 11.89 11.90
N LYS A 325 17.53 11.77 12.90
CA LYS A 325 16.98 12.86 13.70
C LYS A 325 16.28 13.94 12.86
N ILE A 326 15.53 13.51 11.85
CA ILE A 326 14.69 14.37 11.02
C ILE A 326 13.32 14.47 11.69
N GLY A 327 13.08 15.57 12.38
CA GLY A 327 11.88 15.80 13.17
C GLY A 327 11.89 15.14 14.56
N PRO A 328 11.02 15.59 15.48
CA PRO A 328 10.94 15.10 16.85
C PRO A 328 10.26 13.72 16.91
N GLN A 329 10.92 12.77 17.58
CA GLN A 329 10.34 11.46 17.84
C GLN A 329 9.06 11.59 18.67
N TYR A 330 8.03 10.81 18.31
CA TYR A 330 6.78 10.75 19.04
C TYR A 330 6.94 10.03 20.38
N ASP A 331 6.37 10.64 21.44
CA ASP A 331 6.24 10.05 22.76
C ASP A 331 4.75 9.83 23.07
N PRO A 332 4.27 8.58 23.19
CA PRO A 332 2.87 8.27 23.45
C PRO A 332 2.40 8.71 24.85
N VAL A 333 3.33 8.88 25.81
CA VAL A 333 2.98 9.28 27.20
C VAL A 333 2.66 10.77 27.26
N SER A 334 3.51 11.61 26.70
CA SER A 334 3.26 13.06 26.64
C SER A 334 2.37 13.47 25.46
N GLY A 335 2.29 12.65 24.39
CA GLY A 335 1.61 12.97 23.14
C GLY A 335 2.38 13.97 22.27
N LYS A 336 3.63 14.29 22.61
CA LYS A 336 4.50 15.21 21.87
C LYS A 336 5.32 14.48 20.80
N GLY A 337 5.82 15.25 19.83
CA GLY A 337 6.58 14.72 18.71
C GLY A 337 5.68 14.21 17.59
N THR A 338 6.25 14.05 16.40
CA THR A 338 5.50 13.80 15.17
C THR A 338 6.00 12.59 14.39
N VAL A 339 7.29 12.24 14.50
CA VAL A 339 7.88 11.09 13.79
C VAL A 339 7.65 9.81 14.59
N GLY A 340 6.93 8.89 14.01
CA GLY A 340 6.45 7.64 14.62
C GLY A 340 4.96 7.65 14.97
N ARG A 341 4.30 8.79 14.93
CA ARG A 341 2.89 8.97 15.29
C ARG A 341 1.94 8.37 14.24
N ASN A 342 0.74 7.98 14.70
CA ASN A 342 -0.39 7.57 13.85
C ASN A 342 -0.06 6.37 12.96
N TYR A 343 0.59 5.35 13.49
CA TYR A 343 0.73 4.09 12.78
C TYR A 343 -0.62 3.38 12.69
N CYS A 344 -1.02 3.00 11.48
CA CYS A 344 -2.25 2.29 11.19
C CYS A 344 -1.96 1.00 10.41
N TYR A 345 -2.81 -0.01 10.64
CA TYR A 345 -2.79 -1.28 9.93
C TYR A 345 -4.23 -1.71 9.65
N GLN A 346 -4.55 -1.96 8.38
CA GLN A 346 -5.91 -2.17 7.91
C GLN A 346 -6.53 -3.44 8.48
N THR A 347 -7.83 -3.40 8.77
CA THR A 347 -8.61 -4.59 9.19
C THR A 347 -9.05 -5.39 7.97
N SER A 348 -9.30 -6.69 8.17
CA SER A 348 -9.90 -7.54 7.15
C SER A 348 -10.88 -8.53 7.76
N ALA A 349 -11.94 -8.85 7.03
CA ALA A 349 -12.86 -9.94 7.32
C ALA A 349 -13.21 -10.65 6.02
N GLY A 350 -13.64 -11.92 6.10
CA GLY A 350 -13.95 -12.66 4.88
C GLY A 350 -15.01 -13.72 5.09
N ALA A 351 -15.80 -13.96 4.05
CA ALA A 351 -16.76 -15.04 3.93
C ALA A 351 -16.23 -16.10 2.96
N ARG A 352 -16.40 -17.36 3.33
CA ARG A 352 -16.13 -18.53 2.48
C ARG A 352 -17.39 -19.35 2.32
N LEU A 353 -17.70 -19.71 1.08
CA LEU A 353 -18.87 -20.50 0.71
C LEU A 353 -18.43 -21.75 -0.04
N LEU A 354 -19.06 -22.89 0.28
CA LEU A 354 -18.91 -24.16 -0.44
C LEU A 354 -20.28 -24.60 -0.98
N PHE A 355 -20.26 -25.13 -2.20
CA PHE A 355 -21.45 -25.54 -2.94
C PHE A 355 -21.37 -27.03 -3.34
N ASP A 356 -22.51 -27.65 -3.55
CA ASP A 356 -22.58 -28.99 -4.16
C ASP A 356 -22.92 -28.89 -5.66
N ASP A 357 -23.57 -27.81 -6.06
CA ASP A 357 -24.18 -27.60 -7.39
C ASP A 357 -23.48 -26.57 -8.27
N LYS A 358 -22.41 -25.92 -7.76
CA LYS A 358 -21.69 -24.87 -8.49
C LYS A 358 -20.21 -25.21 -8.63
N HIS A 359 -19.71 -24.98 -9.84
CA HIS A 359 -18.30 -25.14 -10.16
C HIS A 359 -17.70 -23.80 -10.60
N PHE A 360 -16.63 -23.42 -9.95
CA PHE A 360 -15.85 -22.25 -10.27
C PHE A 360 -14.53 -22.69 -10.92
N ASN A 361 -13.98 -21.86 -11.79
CA ASN A 361 -12.66 -22.14 -12.38
C ASN A 361 -11.57 -21.40 -11.59
N PRO A 362 -10.93 -22.00 -10.59
CA PRO A 362 -9.90 -21.36 -9.80
C PRO A 362 -8.54 -21.24 -10.53
N PHE A 363 -8.40 -21.84 -11.71
CA PHE A 363 -7.16 -21.75 -12.53
C PHE A 363 -7.06 -20.46 -13.32
N ILE A 364 -8.14 -19.70 -13.45
CA ILE A 364 -8.17 -18.41 -14.14
C ILE A 364 -8.25 -17.31 -13.07
N GLY A 365 -7.36 -16.31 -13.18
CA GLY A 365 -7.38 -15.18 -12.27
C GLY A 365 -6.40 -14.08 -12.65
N ALA A 366 -6.54 -12.94 -12.00
CA ALA A 366 -5.59 -11.85 -12.03
C ALA A 366 -5.58 -11.15 -10.67
N GLY A 367 -4.60 -10.32 -10.41
CA GLY A 367 -4.39 -9.75 -9.09
C GLY A 367 -5.59 -8.97 -8.55
N SER A 368 -6.11 -8.06 -9.37
CA SER A 368 -7.27 -7.23 -9.05
C SER A 368 -8.42 -7.54 -10.03
N LEU A 369 -8.85 -8.78 -10.04
CA LEU A 369 -9.95 -9.26 -10.89
C LEU A 369 -11.16 -9.58 -10.05
N GLY A 370 -12.26 -8.86 -10.25
CA GLY A 370 -13.51 -9.15 -9.56
C GLY A 370 -14.50 -8.00 -9.52
N MET A 371 -15.54 -8.21 -8.73
CA MET A 371 -16.58 -7.24 -8.41
C MET A 371 -16.49 -6.83 -6.95
N THR A 372 -16.87 -5.60 -6.67
CA THR A 372 -16.84 -5.00 -5.32
C THR A 372 -18.06 -4.13 -5.08
N ILE A 373 -18.34 -3.87 -3.82
CA ILE A 373 -19.32 -2.88 -3.37
C ILE A 373 -18.66 -1.94 -2.34
N ASP A 374 -19.05 -0.68 -2.37
CA ASP A 374 -18.60 0.35 -1.42
C ASP A 374 -19.74 0.89 -0.54
N ASP A 375 -20.89 0.22 -0.54
CA ASP A 375 -22.07 0.60 0.25
C ASP A 375 -21.81 0.65 1.76
N PHE A 376 -20.73 -0.02 2.23
CA PHE A 376 -20.29 -0.03 3.63
C PHE A 376 -18.89 0.57 3.80
N ASN A 377 -18.37 1.29 2.81
CA ASN A 377 -17.03 1.87 2.87
C ASN A 377 -17.09 3.32 3.37
N GLY A 378 -16.03 3.72 4.10
CA GLY A 378 -15.87 5.08 4.59
C GLY A 378 -17.13 5.60 5.27
N ASP A 379 -17.71 6.64 4.70
CA ASP A 379 -18.94 7.32 5.16
C ASP A 379 -20.12 7.18 4.18
N ALA A 380 -20.13 6.12 3.36
CA ALA A 380 -21.23 5.79 2.45
C ALA A 380 -22.53 5.42 3.16
N PHE A 381 -22.47 5.10 4.46
CA PHE A 381 -23.62 4.76 5.32
C PHE A 381 -23.61 5.58 6.61
N ASP A 382 -24.75 5.63 7.31
CA ASP A 382 -24.90 6.45 8.51
C ASP A 382 -24.31 5.79 9.76
N HIS A 383 -23.45 6.52 10.48
CA HIS A 383 -22.81 6.09 11.71
C HIS A 383 -23.43 6.69 12.98
N SER A 384 -24.54 7.46 12.85
CA SER A 384 -25.10 8.21 14.00
C SER A 384 -25.45 7.33 15.19
N SER A 385 -25.98 6.12 14.93
CA SER A 385 -26.38 5.14 15.95
C SER A 385 -25.30 4.10 16.27
N LEU A 386 -24.15 4.12 15.58
CA LEU A 386 -23.08 3.14 15.75
C LEU A 386 -22.04 3.66 16.76
N ASP A 387 -21.28 2.78 17.37
CA ASP A 387 -20.21 3.10 18.32
C ASP A 387 -18.83 3.27 17.66
N PHE A 388 -18.78 3.28 16.32
CA PHE A 388 -17.59 3.46 15.51
C PHE A 388 -17.83 4.45 14.35
N VAL A 389 -16.77 4.82 13.67
CA VAL A 389 -16.74 5.51 12.38
C VAL A 389 -15.83 4.76 11.40
N GLY A 390 -15.99 5.02 10.09
CA GLY A 390 -15.26 4.31 9.04
C GLY A 390 -16.00 3.09 8.54
N GLY A 391 -15.41 2.38 7.58
CA GLY A 391 -16.08 1.28 6.92
C GLY A 391 -15.12 0.43 6.09
N ALA A 392 -15.67 -0.38 5.20
CA ALA A 392 -14.90 -1.31 4.37
C ALA A 392 -15.49 -1.49 2.98
N GLY A 393 -14.66 -1.52 1.97
CA GLY A 393 -15.00 -2.08 0.66
C GLY A 393 -15.11 -3.60 0.75
N ILE A 394 -16.12 -4.20 0.10
CA ILE A 394 -16.35 -5.65 0.12
C ILE A 394 -16.24 -6.20 -1.30
N SER A 395 -15.29 -7.12 -1.51
CA SER A 395 -14.90 -7.59 -2.85
C SER A 395 -14.92 -9.12 -2.97
N CYS A 396 -15.42 -9.61 -4.10
CA CYS A 396 -15.18 -10.97 -4.55
C CYS A 396 -14.09 -10.96 -5.61
N THR A 397 -12.85 -11.25 -5.18
CA THR A 397 -11.68 -11.29 -6.05
C THR A 397 -11.30 -12.72 -6.43
N VAL A 398 -10.90 -12.91 -7.69
CA VAL A 398 -10.36 -14.18 -8.20
C VAL A 398 -8.90 -13.95 -8.60
N THR A 399 -8.03 -13.99 -7.60
CA THR A 399 -6.61 -13.65 -7.78
C THR A 399 -5.78 -14.82 -8.27
N ASN A 400 -6.13 -16.05 -7.91
CA ASN A 400 -5.36 -17.23 -8.31
C ASN A 400 -6.10 -18.54 -8.07
N GLY A 401 -5.63 -19.58 -8.75
CA GLY A 401 -6.05 -20.95 -8.57
C GLY A 401 -4.99 -21.86 -7.96
N ARG A 402 -4.09 -21.33 -7.15
CA ARG A 402 -2.97 -22.07 -6.56
C ARG A 402 -3.44 -23.23 -5.68
N PRO A 403 -3.31 -24.50 -6.13
CA PRO A 403 -3.93 -25.65 -5.44
C PRO A 403 -3.25 -26.01 -4.12
N ILE A 404 -2.00 -25.61 -3.91
CA ILE A 404 -1.27 -25.89 -2.67
C ILE A 404 -1.70 -24.95 -1.53
N SER A 405 -1.87 -23.66 -1.81
CA SER A 405 -2.29 -22.68 -0.80
C SER A 405 -3.80 -22.54 -0.67
N ASN A 406 -4.55 -22.74 -1.75
CA ASN A 406 -6.00 -22.66 -1.74
C ASN A 406 -6.62 -24.03 -1.35
N ARG A 407 -6.98 -24.20 -0.09
CA ARG A 407 -7.49 -25.46 0.49
C ARG A 407 -8.86 -25.24 1.12
N PRO A 408 -9.89 -24.97 0.32
CA PRO A 408 -11.23 -24.77 0.85
C PRO A 408 -11.81 -26.08 1.34
N THR A 409 -12.13 -26.14 2.62
CA THR A 409 -12.76 -27.29 3.27
C THR A 409 -13.91 -26.84 4.14
N ALA A 410 -14.91 -27.69 4.30
CA ALA A 410 -16.04 -27.46 5.20
C ALA A 410 -15.56 -27.32 6.67
N PRO A 411 -16.30 -26.58 7.52
CA PRO A 411 -16.06 -26.55 8.96
C PRO A 411 -16.01 -27.96 9.55
N GLY A 412 -15.10 -28.20 10.50
CA GLY A 412 -14.93 -29.50 11.13
C GLY A 412 -14.14 -30.55 10.32
N THR A 413 -13.71 -30.22 9.09
CA THR A 413 -12.81 -31.08 8.32
C THR A 413 -11.47 -31.24 9.06
N PRO A 414 -10.96 -32.49 9.22
CA PRO A 414 -9.62 -32.72 9.76
C PRO A 414 -8.56 -31.90 8.98
N ARG A 415 -7.51 -31.47 9.65
CA ARG A 415 -6.44 -30.64 9.04
C ARG A 415 -5.40 -31.45 8.25
N TRP A 416 -5.50 -32.80 8.25
CA TRP A 416 -4.58 -33.72 7.59
C TRP A 416 -5.24 -35.09 7.35
N GLY A 417 -4.58 -35.97 6.57
CA GLY A 417 -5.02 -37.35 6.31
C GLY A 417 -5.97 -37.47 5.11
N ALA A 418 -6.53 -38.67 4.90
CA ALA A 418 -7.35 -39.01 3.73
C ALA A 418 -8.62 -38.15 3.62
N LYS A 419 -9.32 -37.92 4.74
CA LYS A 419 -10.53 -37.07 4.77
C LYS A 419 -10.23 -35.63 4.39
N TRP A 420 -9.09 -35.09 4.84
CA TRP A 420 -8.65 -33.76 4.45
C TRP A 420 -8.34 -33.69 2.96
N LYS A 421 -7.60 -34.67 2.41
CA LYS A 421 -7.28 -34.69 0.96
C LYS A 421 -8.53 -34.73 0.11
N GLN A 422 -9.50 -35.59 0.48
CA GLN A 422 -10.77 -35.71 -0.22
C GLN A 422 -11.58 -34.40 -0.17
N ALA A 423 -11.75 -33.80 1.01
CA ALA A 423 -12.46 -32.55 1.17
C ALA A 423 -11.79 -31.39 0.41
N THR A 424 -10.45 -31.33 0.37
CA THR A 424 -9.72 -30.33 -0.41
C THR A 424 -9.96 -30.51 -1.91
N LYS A 425 -9.93 -31.75 -2.41
CA LYS A 425 -10.22 -32.07 -3.81
C LYS A 425 -11.64 -31.64 -4.20
N GLU A 426 -12.63 -31.99 -3.38
CA GLU A 426 -14.03 -31.64 -3.60
C GLU A 426 -14.27 -30.12 -3.50
N GLY A 427 -13.71 -29.49 -2.48
CA GLY A 427 -13.88 -28.05 -2.25
C GLY A 427 -13.17 -27.16 -3.26
N TYR A 428 -12.10 -27.63 -3.89
CA TYR A 428 -11.22 -26.79 -4.72
C TYR A 428 -11.96 -26.06 -5.86
N GLN A 429 -12.86 -26.73 -6.55
CA GLN A 429 -13.67 -26.14 -7.63
C GLN A 429 -15.06 -25.68 -7.18
N ASN A 430 -15.47 -26.01 -5.96
CA ASN A 430 -16.82 -25.76 -5.45
C ASN A 430 -16.88 -24.65 -4.41
N ALA A 431 -15.79 -23.90 -4.25
CA ALA A 431 -15.70 -22.83 -3.28
C ALA A 431 -15.55 -21.46 -3.94
N MET A 432 -16.19 -20.46 -3.34
CA MET A 432 -15.92 -19.06 -3.57
C MET A 432 -15.78 -18.31 -2.25
N GLY A 433 -15.28 -17.10 -2.30
CA GLY A 433 -15.22 -16.21 -1.14
C GLY A 433 -15.30 -14.75 -1.55
N PHE A 434 -15.68 -13.92 -0.59
CA PHE A 434 -15.58 -12.48 -0.69
C PHE A 434 -15.15 -11.93 0.67
N GLY A 435 -14.55 -10.77 0.68
CA GLY A 435 -13.99 -10.20 1.90
C GLY A 435 -13.91 -8.70 1.87
N SER A 436 -13.55 -8.13 3.01
CA SER A 436 -13.47 -6.70 3.22
C SER A 436 -12.03 -6.23 3.43
N GLU A 437 -11.74 -5.04 2.94
CA GLU A 437 -10.62 -4.21 3.35
C GLU A 437 -11.19 -3.05 4.15
N GLY A 438 -10.97 -3.04 5.47
CA GLY A 438 -11.56 -2.07 6.38
C GLY A 438 -10.61 -0.93 6.72
N SER A 439 -11.14 0.26 6.95
CA SER A 439 -10.36 1.42 7.40
C SER A 439 -9.65 1.13 8.74
N SER A 440 -8.58 1.88 8.99
CA SER A 440 -7.90 1.89 10.28
C SER A 440 -7.62 3.34 10.67
N TYR A 441 -8.11 3.71 11.83
CA TYR A 441 -8.01 5.07 12.33
C TYR A 441 -7.00 5.18 13.49
N PRO A 442 -6.15 6.22 13.45
CA PRO A 442 -5.05 6.33 14.39
C PRO A 442 -5.53 6.60 15.82
N VAL A 443 -4.86 5.93 16.74
CA VAL A 443 -4.97 6.17 18.19
C VAL A 443 -3.60 6.47 18.78
N ARG A 444 -3.60 7.03 19.99
CA ARG A 444 -2.37 7.48 20.65
C ARG A 444 -1.38 6.35 20.93
N GLU A 445 -1.90 5.17 21.22
CA GLU A 445 -1.14 3.99 21.65
C GLU A 445 -0.44 3.28 20.48
N ASN A 446 -0.85 3.53 19.22
CA ASN A 446 -0.30 2.91 18.03
C ASN A 446 0.75 3.81 17.40
N TYR A 447 2.02 3.39 17.48
CA TYR A 447 3.14 4.23 17.06
C TYR A 447 4.39 3.40 16.69
N LEU A 448 5.35 4.10 16.11
CA LEU A 448 6.65 3.57 15.71
C LEU A 448 7.75 4.33 16.44
N ASP A 449 8.76 3.61 16.95
CA ASP A 449 9.97 4.20 17.54
C ASP A 449 11.21 3.32 17.28
N LEU A 450 12.34 3.65 17.88
CA LEU A 450 13.54 2.83 17.81
C LEU A 450 13.62 1.91 19.03
N ASP A 451 13.93 0.63 18.78
CA ASP A 451 14.10 -0.35 19.85
C ASP A 451 15.38 -0.07 20.64
N PRO A 452 15.31 0.05 21.97
CA PRO A 452 16.49 0.34 22.79
C PRO A 452 17.46 -0.84 22.90
N THR A 453 17.00 -2.06 22.67
CA THR A 453 17.75 -3.31 22.90
C THR A 453 18.28 -3.91 21.62
N TYR A 454 17.40 -4.08 20.62
CA TYR A 454 17.73 -4.81 19.40
C TYR A 454 18.31 -3.89 18.33
N LYS A 455 19.36 -4.39 17.67
CA LYS A 455 20.12 -3.66 16.64
C LYS A 455 20.24 -4.49 15.37
N ASP A 456 20.42 -3.82 14.25
CA ASP A 456 20.73 -4.44 12.97
C ASP A 456 22.21 -4.82 12.86
N ARG A 457 22.58 -5.40 11.71
CA ARG A 457 23.96 -5.80 11.38
C ARG A 457 24.99 -4.66 11.38
N HIS A 458 24.52 -3.41 11.32
CA HIS A 458 25.36 -2.19 11.37
C HIS A 458 25.37 -1.54 12.77
N GLY A 459 24.82 -2.21 13.79
CA GLY A 459 24.74 -1.70 15.15
C GLY A 459 23.69 -0.60 15.38
N ARG A 460 22.80 -0.34 14.41
CA ARG A 460 21.75 0.67 14.50
C ARG A 460 20.49 0.07 15.15
N PRO A 461 19.74 0.83 15.97
CA PRO A 461 18.47 0.37 16.54
C PRO A 461 17.51 -0.12 15.47
N LEU A 462 16.79 -1.22 15.76
CA LEU A 462 15.69 -1.68 14.92
C LEU A 462 14.49 -0.75 15.04
N LEU A 463 13.62 -0.72 14.02
CA LEU A 463 12.30 -0.11 14.16
C LEU A 463 11.45 -0.97 15.09
N ARG A 464 10.80 -0.34 16.07
CA ARG A 464 9.84 -0.99 16.96
C ARG A 464 8.41 -0.55 16.62
N ILE A 465 7.54 -1.53 16.47
CA ILE A 465 6.11 -1.34 16.24
C ILE A 465 5.39 -1.58 17.56
N THR A 466 4.63 -0.59 18.02
CA THR A 466 3.66 -0.76 19.11
C THR A 466 2.28 -0.63 18.48
N PHE A 467 1.54 -1.74 18.38
CA PHE A 467 0.25 -1.77 17.70
C PHE A 467 -0.67 -2.88 18.20
N ASP A 468 -1.92 -2.50 18.45
CA ASP A 468 -3.07 -3.41 18.50
C ASP A 468 -4.26 -2.74 17.80
N PHE A 469 -5.25 -3.53 17.42
CA PHE A 469 -6.46 -3.00 16.77
C PHE A 469 -7.22 -2.08 17.72
N PRO A 470 -7.47 -0.79 17.33
CA PRO A 470 -8.30 0.13 18.12
C PRO A 470 -9.72 -0.40 18.32
N ASP A 471 -10.38 -0.01 19.41
CA ASP A 471 -11.78 -0.40 19.67
C ASP A 471 -12.72 0.01 18.54
N ASN A 472 -12.52 1.20 17.95
CA ASN A 472 -13.23 1.65 16.78
C ASN A 472 -13.13 0.66 15.62
N ASP A 473 -11.91 0.20 15.31
CA ASP A 473 -11.64 -0.68 14.16
C ASP A 473 -12.19 -2.10 14.42
N VAL A 474 -12.15 -2.56 15.67
CA VAL A 474 -12.75 -3.84 16.07
C VAL A 474 -14.28 -3.80 15.94
N ALA A 475 -14.92 -2.74 16.46
CA ALA A 475 -16.37 -2.57 16.36
C ALA A 475 -16.82 -2.49 14.88
N MET A 476 -16.13 -1.68 14.07
CA MET A 476 -16.36 -1.59 12.62
C MET A 476 -16.20 -2.95 11.94
N SER A 477 -15.12 -3.68 12.21
CA SER A 477 -14.86 -5.00 11.61
C SER A 477 -15.92 -6.03 12.00
N HIS A 478 -16.44 -6.01 13.23
CA HIS A 478 -17.53 -6.87 13.67
C HIS A 478 -18.84 -6.54 12.96
N TYR A 479 -19.17 -5.25 12.83
CA TYR A 479 -20.33 -4.81 12.04
C TYR A 479 -20.24 -5.29 10.59
N ILE A 480 -19.08 -5.15 9.96
CA ILE A 480 -18.84 -5.65 8.60
C ILE A 480 -18.99 -7.18 8.54
N SER A 481 -18.48 -7.92 9.54
CA SER A 481 -18.67 -9.38 9.60
C SER A 481 -20.17 -9.75 9.68
N ASP A 482 -20.99 -9.00 10.41
CA ASP A 482 -22.45 -9.21 10.46
C ASP A 482 -23.12 -8.92 9.11
N GLN A 483 -22.64 -7.90 8.34
CA GLN A 483 -23.11 -7.68 6.98
C GLN A 483 -22.68 -8.82 6.05
N LEU A 484 -21.43 -9.31 6.15
CA LEU A 484 -20.98 -10.46 5.37
C LEU A 484 -21.84 -11.70 5.63
N GLU A 485 -22.25 -11.97 6.88
CA GLU A 485 -23.15 -13.06 7.22
C GLU A 485 -24.50 -12.93 6.51
N LYS A 486 -25.08 -11.71 6.49
CA LYS A 486 -26.31 -11.44 5.74
C LYS A 486 -26.14 -11.65 4.23
N MET A 487 -25.01 -11.19 3.69
CA MET A 487 -24.67 -11.33 2.26
C MET A 487 -24.45 -12.78 1.82
N THR A 488 -24.10 -13.70 2.72
CA THR A 488 -23.96 -15.12 2.35
C THR A 488 -25.28 -15.82 2.07
N LYS A 489 -26.40 -15.36 2.64
CA LYS A 489 -27.70 -16.04 2.59
C LYS A 489 -28.27 -16.25 1.18
N PRO A 490 -28.25 -15.24 0.27
CA PRO A 490 -28.82 -15.41 -1.08
C PRO A 490 -28.10 -16.42 -1.97
N PHE A 491 -26.89 -16.84 -1.58
CA PHE A 491 -26.11 -17.81 -2.36
C PHE A 491 -26.59 -19.24 -2.20
N ASN A 492 -27.36 -19.57 -1.15
CA ASN A 492 -27.81 -20.92 -0.83
C ASN A 492 -26.65 -21.94 -0.82
N ALA A 493 -25.50 -21.54 -0.28
CA ALA A 493 -24.34 -22.39 -0.18
C ALA A 493 -24.57 -23.52 0.83
N LYS A 494 -23.99 -24.70 0.58
CA LYS A 494 -24.03 -25.83 1.52
C LYS A 494 -23.39 -25.46 2.87
N TYR A 495 -22.27 -24.71 2.81
CA TYR A 495 -21.58 -24.17 3.98
C TYR A 495 -21.19 -22.72 3.72
N ALA A 496 -21.41 -21.90 4.72
CA ALA A 496 -20.92 -20.53 4.77
C ALA A 496 -20.22 -20.30 6.12
N ALA A 497 -19.07 -19.63 6.08
CA ALA A 497 -18.33 -19.26 7.28
C ALA A 497 -17.78 -17.85 7.12
N VAL A 498 -17.95 -17.01 8.15
CA VAL A 498 -17.45 -15.66 8.20
C VAL A 498 -16.42 -15.52 9.32
N GLY A 499 -15.27 -14.92 8.98
CA GLY A 499 -14.23 -14.61 9.95
C GLY A 499 -14.57 -13.35 10.74
N ARG A 500 -14.12 -13.30 12.01
CA ARG A 500 -14.25 -12.13 12.88
C ARG A 500 -12.89 -11.72 13.40
N LEU A 501 -12.60 -10.43 13.38
CA LEU A 501 -11.38 -9.85 13.92
C LEU A 501 -11.29 -10.09 15.44
N LYS A 502 -10.07 -10.34 15.91
CA LYS A 502 -9.76 -10.47 17.34
C LYS A 502 -8.66 -9.49 17.69
N LYS A 503 -8.72 -8.88 18.88
CA LYS A 503 -7.60 -8.15 19.46
C LYS A 503 -6.41 -9.07 19.75
N GLY A 504 -5.26 -8.47 19.93
CA GLY A 504 -3.99 -9.17 20.01
C GLY A 504 -3.42 -9.37 18.60
N TRP A 505 -3.15 -8.25 17.91
CA TRP A 505 -2.57 -8.30 16.58
C TRP A 505 -1.28 -9.12 16.55
N ASP A 506 -1.17 -10.00 15.57
CA ASP A 506 -0.01 -10.84 15.31
C ASP A 506 0.48 -10.57 13.87
N SER A 507 1.77 -10.38 13.71
CA SER A 507 2.41 -10.12 12.42
C SER A 507 2.61 -11.36 11.55
N VAL A 508 2.52 -12.55 12.11
CA VAL A 508 2.81 -13.82 11.42
C VAL A 508 1.69 -14.24 10.46
N PRO A 509 0.41 -14.25 10.88
CA PRO A 509 -0.67 -14.54 9.96
C PRO A 509 -0.82 -13.44 8.91
N TYR A 510 -0.88 -13.82 7.65
CA TYR A 510 -1.21 -12.87 6.60
C TYR A 510 -2.66 -12.37 6.76
N GLN A 511 -2.81 -11.07 6.92
CA GLN A 511 -4.10 -10.38 6.94
C GLN A 511 -4.16 -9.40 5.76
N THR A 512 -3.28 -8.41 5.78
CA THR A 512 -3.08 -7.42 4.71
C THR A 512 -1.62 -6.97 4.71
N THR A 513 -1.19 -6.22 3.70
CA THR A 513 0.14 -5.59 3.63
C THR A 513 0.07 -4.07 3.80
N HIS A 514 -1.08 -3.54 4.23
CA HIS A 514 -1.40 -2.12 4.18
C HIS A 514 -0.99 -1.40 5.48
N ASN A 515 0.32 -1.15 5.60
CA ASN A 515 0.91 -0.33 6.66
C ASN A 515 0.92 1.13 6.26
N THR A 516 0.44 2.02 7.13
CA THR A 516 0.40 3.46 6.87
C THR A 516 0.78 4.27 8.11
N GLY A 517 1.11 5.53 7.91
CA GLY A 517 1.43 6.44 8.99
C GLY A 517 2.86 6.37 9.52
N GLY A 518 3.12 7.05 10.60
CA GLY A 518 4.44 7.16 11.24
C GLY A 518 5.28 8.37 10.79
N ALA A 519 5.01 8.94 9.61
CA ALA A 519 5.58 10.22 9.16
C ALA A 519 4.49 11.00 8.42
N ILE A 520 3.39 11.26 9.10
CA ILE A 520 2.15 11.72 8.50
C ILE A 520 2.25 13.15 7.96
N MET A 521 1.56 13.40 6.85
CA MET A 521 1.39 14.74 6.28
C MET A 521 0.23 15.49 6.96
N GLY A 522 0.26 16.81 6.90
CA GLY A 522 -0.80 17.65 7.48
C GLY A 522 -0.53 19.13 7.29
N LEU A 523 -1.35 19.94 7.95
CA LEU A 523 -1.29 21.41 7.88
C LEU A 523 -0.61 22.04 9.10
N ASP A 524 -0.39 21.27 10.18
CA ASP A 524 0.15 21.74 11.45
C ASP A 524 1.42 20.95 11.82
N PRO A 525 2.59 21.62 11.93
CA PRO A 525 3.85 21.01 12.31
C PRO A 525 3.86 20.42 13.73
N SER A 526 2.94 20.82 14.58
CA SER A 526 2.81 20.24 15.93
C SER A 526 2.16 18.84 15.93
N THR A 527 1.45 18.48 14.85
CA THR A 527 0.70 17.23 14.73
C THR A 527 1.13 16.36 13.55
N SER A 528 1.92 16.87 12.62
CA SER A 528 2.42 16.16 11.44
C SER A 528 3.93 16.29 11.27
N ALA A 529 4.58 15.26 10.74
CA ALA A 529 6.01 15.29 10.41
C ALA A 529 6.29 15.99 9.09
N LEU A 530 5.30 15.98 8.19
CA LEU A 530 5.39 16.52 6.83
C LEU A 530 4.29 17.54 6.58
N ASN A 531 4.59 18.53 5.74
CA ASN A 531 3.56 19.42 5.22
C ASN A 531 2.74 18.77 4.08
N LYS A 532 1.75 19.48 3.54
CA LYS A 532 0.87 18.97 2.49
C LYS A 532 1.57 18.53 1.19
N TYR A 533 2.84 18.90 1.01
CA TYR A 533 3.66 18.52 -0.15
C TYR A 533 4.63 17.36 0.16
N LEU A 534 4.46 16.68 1.28
CA LEU A 534 5.33 15.59 1.77
C LEU A 534 6.77 16.05 2.07
N GLN A 535 6.97 17.34 2.26
CA GLN A 535 8.22 17.96 2.68
C GLN A 535 8.31 17.93 4.21
N SER A 536 9.47 17.57 4.76
CA SER A 536 9.71 17.67 6.21
C SER A 536 9.60 19.11 6.68
N TRP A 537 8.87 19.33 7.79
CA TRP A 537 8.80 20.63 8.44
C TRP A 537 10.14 21.09 9.00
N ASP A 538 10.92 20.13 9.56
CA ASP A 538 12.17 20.43 10.26
C ASP A 538 13.38 20.53 9.32
N VAL A 539 13.37 19.80 8.20
CA VAL A 539 14.50 19.72 7.25
C VAL A 539 13.95 19.91 5.83
N PRO A 540 13.83 21.16 5.34
CA PRO A 540 13.05 21.48 4.13
C PRO A 540 13.62 20.94 2.82
N ASN A 541 14.84 20.41 2.79
CA ASN A 541 15.39 19.69 1.63
C ASN A 541 15.28 18.16 1.78
N VAL A 542 14.38 17.68 2.65
CA VAL A 542 14.00 16.26 2.75
C VAL A 542 12.52 16.11 2.43
N PHE A 543 12.22 15.23 1.49
CA PHE A 543 10.86 14.79 1.17
C PHE A 543 10.70 13.30 1.50
N VAL A 544 9.55 12.92 2.05
CA VAL A 544 9.28 11.55 2.50
C VAL A 544 8.00 11.03 1.84
N ILE A 545 8.17 10.18 0.83
CA ILE A 545 7.09 9.80 -0.08
C ILE A 545 6.70 8.34 0.12
N GLY A 546 5.42 8.10 0.32
CA GLY A 546 4.86 6.76 0.46
C GLY A 546 3.77 6.69 1.52
N ALA A 547 3.35 5.48 1.85
CA ALA A 547 2.28 5.23 2.81
C ALA A 547 2.61 5.70 4.24
N SER A 548 3.88 5.97 4.56
CA SER A 548 4.25 6.62 5.84
C SER A 548 3.63 8.00 6.02
N ALA A 549 3.30 8.70 4.93
CA ALA A 549 2.72 10.04 4.95
C ALA A 549 1.19 10.05 5.19
N PHE A 550 0.52 8.91 5.17
CA PHE A 550 -0.93 8.81 5.34
C PHE A 550 -1.34 9.16 6.77
N ALA A 551 -2.30 10.06 6.92
CA ALA A 551 -2.82 10.45 8.23
C ALA A 551 -3.72 9.38 8.86
N HIS A 552 -4.33 8.52 8.04
CA HIS A 552 -5.10 7.32 8.41
C HIS A 552 -5.09 6.33 7.25
N ASN A 553 -5.67 5.15 7.43
CA ASN A 553 -5.85 4.17 6.34
C ASN A 553 -7.34 4.05 6.00
N ALA A 554 -7.72 4.31 4.76
CA ALA A 554 -9.09 4.15 4.28
C ALA A 554 -9.46 2.68 4.05
N GLY A 555 -10.74 2.38 3.82
CA GLY A 555 -11.24 1.03 3.52
C GLY A 555 -10.91 0.55 2.09
N MET A 556 -9.72 0.87 1.59
CA MET A 556 -9.25 0.60 0.22
C MET A 556 -7.76 0.29 0.20
N ASN A 557 -7.30 -0.44 -0.84
CA ASN A 557 -5.88 -0.69 -1.03
C ASN A 557 -5.11 0.63 -1.30
N PRO A 558 -4.01 0.92 -0.61
CA PRO A 558 -3.41 2.27 -0.58
C PRO A 558 -2.57 2.65 -1.80
N THR A 559 -2.21 1.69 -2.68
CA THR A 559 -1.16 1.92 -3.71
C THR A 559 -1.55 3.01 -4.72
N GLY A 560 -2.82 3.13 -5.10
CA GLY A 560 -3.28 4.22 -5.97
C GLY A 560 -2.99 5.60 -5.38
N THR A 561 -3.29 5.78 -4.09
CA THR A 561 -3.00 7.00 -3.34
C THR A 561 -1.50 7.23 -3.15
N VAL A 562 -0.70 6.17 -2.92
CA VAL A 562 0.78 6.27 -2.89
C VAL A 562 1.31 6.81 -4.22
N GLY A 563 0.79 6.33 -5.36
CA GLY A 563 1.17 6.80 -6.69
C GLY A 563 0.76 8.24 -6.94
N ALA A 564 -0.44 8.63 -6.52
CA ALA A 564 -0.90 10.02 -6.61
C ALA A 564 -0.04 10.97 -5.78
N LEU A 565 0.29 10.60 -4.54
CA LEU A 565 1.19 11.40 -3.69
C LEU A 565 2.59 11.54 -4.27
N ALA A 566 3.09 10.52 -5.00
CA ALA A 566 4.38 10.63 -5.68
C ALA A 566 4.36 11.68 -6.80
N TYR A 567 3.30 11.73 -7.60
CA TYR A 567 3.13 12.78 -8.61
C TYR A 567 2.89 14.15 -8.00
N TRP A 568 2.10 14.22 -6.94
CA TRP A 568 1.83 15.46 -6.19
C TRP A 568 3.12 16.08 -5.63
N ALA A 569 3.96 15.28 -4.97
CA ALA A 569 5.24 15.74 -4.46
C ALA A 569 6.21 16.12 -5.59
N ALA A 570 6.28 15.34 -6.67
CA ALA A 570 7.12 15.63 -7.82
C ALA A 570 6.76 16.98 -8.45
N GLU A 571 5.48 17.28 -8.58
CA GLU A 571 5.00 18.56 -9.09
C GLU A 571 5.37 19.73 -8.16
N ALA A 572 5.19 19.57 -6.85
CA ALA A 572 5.59 20.56 -5.87
C ALA A 572 7.11 20.83 -5.91
N ILE A 573 7.93 19.77 -6.05
CA ILE A 573 9.37 19.89 -6.18
C ILE A 573 9.74 20.63 -7.47
N THR A 574 9.21 20.20 -8.61
CA THR A 574 9.60 20.76 -9.92
C THR A 574 9.03 22.14 -10.19
N ALA A 575 7.81 22.41 -9.77
CA ALA A 575 7.15 23.70 -10.02
C ALA A 575 7.53 24.79 -9.01
N GLN A 576 7.85 24.42 -7.77
CA GLN A 576 8.05 25.37 -6.68
C GLN A 576 9.45 25.25 -6.06
N TYR A 577 9.81 24.07 -5.49
CA TYR A 577 11.03 23.90 -4.69
C TYR A 577 12.31 24.23 -5.49
N ILE A 578 12.45 23.71 -6.72
CA ILE A 578 13.65 23.94 -7.55
C ILE A 578 13.83 25.43 -7.84
N LYS A 579 12.74 26.17 -8.03
CA LYS A 579 12.77 27.60 -8.33
C LYS A 579 13.12 28.46 -7.12
N SER A 580 12.74 28.01 -5.93
CA SER A 580 12.99 28.71 -4.67
C SER A 580 13.19 27.69 -3.54
N PRO A 581 14.41 27.12 -3.42
CA PRO A 581 14.69 26.11 -2.39
C PRO A 581 14.41 26.62 -0.97
N GLY A 582 13.68 25.84 -0.18
CA GLY A 582 13.28 26.16 1.19
C GLY A 582 11.95 25.55 1.57
N ALA A 583 11.33 26.01 2.66
CA ALA A 583 10.04 25.55 3.10
C ALA A 583 8.93 25.96 2.11
N LEU A 584 8.20 24.98 1.56
CA LEU A 584 7.08 25.22 0.63
C LEU A 584 5.83 25.74 1.35
N VAL A 585 5.71 25.44 2.63
CA VAL A 585 4.66 25.98 3.51
C VAL A 585 5.35 26.73 4.63
N ARG A 586 4.98 28.00 4.81
CA ARG A 586 5.47 28.83 5.91
C ARG A 586 4.48 28.74 7.07
N THR A 587 4.98 28.49 8.27
CA THR A 587 4.22 28.49 9.55
C THR A 587 4.25 29.85 10.20
#